data_3b4667df3aa6e56ea6947d07d5e93e3e
#
_entry.id   3b4667df3aa6e56ea6947d07d5e93e3e
#
_cell.length_a   1.000
_cell.length_b   1.000
_cell.length_c   1.000
_cell.angle_alpha   90.00
_cell.angle_beta   90.00
_cell.angle_gamma   90.00
#
_symmetry.space_group_name_H-M   'P 1'
#
loop_
_entity.id
_entity.type
_entity.pdbx_description
1 polymer ?
#
loop_
_entity_poly.entity_id
_entity_poly.type
_entity_poly.pdbx_seq_one_letter_code
_entity_poly.pdbx_strand_id
1 'polypeptide(L)'
;MGGDAHFTTPEGKPRARALGIRFGGIPGPSNAITDVPGLEVGYVTLIHGESIRTGVTAIHPRGRADPGDPCAAGFHSQNGNGEMTGVSWIEESGIMGGPIAITNTHAVGLAHAGIVAWTVRNHPGLGEAWLLPVAAETWDGYLNDINDPVVTSDVVGRALEEARGGPVEEGSVGGGTGMNCYSYKGGSGTASRVVEYGGTRYTVGVFVQANFGSRAELTIAGVPVGEALTDDDPMAEYYSMPRGAGSVIAVVATDAPLLPNQCAALARRVTAGLARTGTSGSHFSGDLFLALSTANRGAFTVGPDVLHGGGAGRMDEITFVPWGFVDPWFEAVVQGTEEAVLNALVANEEMVGHRGHRTPSLPRDRVVALLRARGVALGSPARAPKGPEPAGRE
;
A
#
# COMPACT_ATOMS: atom_id res chain seq x y z
N MET A 1 -21.08 7.91 13.64
CA MET A 1 -20.09 7.63 14.69
C MET A 1 -19.10 6.64 14.06
N GLY A 2 -17.92 7.12 13.66
CA GLY A 2 -16.88 6.26 13.09
C GLY A 2 -16.38 5.27 14.15
N GLY A 3 -16.22 4.00 13.77
CA GLY A 3 -15.53 3.03 14.61
C GLY A 3 -14.09 3.48 14.89
N ASP A 4 -13.43 2.82 15.85
CA ASP A 4 -12.00 3.05 16.10
C ASP A 4 -11.21 2.60 14.85
N ALA A 5 -10.51 3.53 14.22
CA ALA A 5 -9.76 3.31 12.97
C ALA A 5 -8.68 2.21 13.08
N HIS A 6 -8.31 1.82 14.29
CA HIS A 6 -7.37 0.70 14.49
C HIS A 6 -8.05 -0.67 14.31
N PHE A 7 -9.36 -0.75 14.42
CA PHE A 7 -10.11 -2.00 14.39
C PHE A 7 -11.05 -2.13 13.19
N THR A 8 -11.45 -1.00 12.60
CA THR A 8 -12.38 -0.97 11.46
C THR A 8 -11.93 0.03 10.41
N THR A 9 -12.20 -0.28 9.14
CA THR A 9 -12.05 0.67 8.03
C THR A 9 -13.15 1.73 8.08
N PRO A 10 -13.08 2.80 7.28
CA PRO A 10 -14.16 3.80 7.15
C PRO A 10 -15.54 3.21 6.85
N GLU A 11 -15.61 2.16 6.02
CA GLU A 11 -16.86 1.44 5.68
C GLU A 11 -17.26 0.40 6.72
N GLY A 12 -16.51 0.27 7.83
CA GLY A 12 -16.83 -0.64 8.95
C GLY A 12 -16.36 -2.08 8.75
N LYS A 13 -15.55 -2.38 7.75
CA LYS A 13 -14.93 -3.70 7.58
C LYS A 13 -13.91 -3.94 8.71
N PRO A 14 -13.75 -5.19 9.19
CA PRO A 14 -12.79 -5.49 10.24
C PRO A 14 -11.35 -5.34 9.73
N ARG A 15 -10.45 -4.88 10.60
CA ARG A 15 -9.00 -4.89 10.43
C ARG A 15 -8.37 -6.02 11.26
N ALA A 16 -7.12 -6.36 11.02
CA ALA A 16 -6.47 -7.48 11.70
C ALA A 16 -6.48 -7.37 13.24
N ARG A 17 -6.41 -6.16 13.77
CA ARG A 17 -6.54 -5.90 15.23
C ARG A 17 -7.94 -6.26 15.78
N ALA A 18 -8.98 -6.22 14.97
CA ALA A 18 -10.32 -6.63 15.40
C ALA A 18 -10.40 -8.14 15.71
N LEU A 19 -9.52 -8.94 15.11
CA LEU A 19 -9.38 -10.37 15.42
C LEU A 19 -8.57 -10.63 16.72
N GLY A 20 -8.11 -9.58 17.39
CA GLY A 20 -7.26 -9.66 18.56
C GLY A 20 -5.76 -9.86 18.24
N ILE A 21 -5.35 -9.84 16.98
CA ILE A 21 -3.96 -9.96 16.59
C ILE A 21 -3.19 -8.75 17.11
N ARG A 22 -2.06 -9.01 17.77
CA ARG A 22 -1.20 -7.97 18.33
C ARG A 22 -0.02 -7.72 17.40
N PHE A 23 0.25 -6.45 17.15
CA PHE A 23 1.40 -6.00 16.38
C PHE A 23 2.32 -5.15 17.25
N GLY A 24 3.62 -5.18 16.95
CA GLY A 24 4.61 -4.34 17.61
C GLY A 24 4.45 -2.85 17.24
N GLY A 25 5.09 -2.00 18.05
CA GLY A 25 5.10 -0.55 17.85
C GLY A 25 3.80 0.14 18.24
N ILE A 26 3.81 1.47 18.14
CA ILE A 26 2.67 2.33 18.46
C ILE A 26 2.07 2.82 17.13
N PRO A 27 0.82 2.47 16.80
CA PRO A 27 0.18 3.00 15.59
C PRO A 27 -0.10 4.50 15.72
N GLY A 28 -0.14 5.20 14.58
CA GLY A 28 -0.67 6.55 14.51
C GLY A 28 -2.20 6.59 14.64
N PRO A 29 -2.83 7.76 14.60
CA PRO A 29 -4.26 7.93 14.88
C PRO A 29 -5.20 7.13 13.98
N SER A 30 -4.88 7.04 12.68
CA SER A 30 -5.66 6.28 11.69
C SER A 30 -5.07 4.89 11.44
N ASN A 31 -3.88 4.61 11.97
CA ASN A 31 -3.09 3.43 11.64
C ASN A 31 -3.02 3.19 10.12
N ALA A 32 -2.73 4.25 9.38
CA ALA A 32 -2.72 4.28 7.92
C ALA A 32 -1.53 5.11 7.41
N ILE A 33 -1.16 4.93 6.14
CA ILE A 33 -0.07 5.70 5.52
C ILE A 33 -0.33 7.20 5.57
N THR A 34 -1.57 7.61 5.60
CA THR A 34 -2.05 8.99 5.73
C THR A 34 -1.83 9.62 7.10
N ASP A 35 -1.33 8.87 8.09
CA ASP A 35 -0.83 9.45 9.35
C ASP A 35 0.49 10.22 9.15
N VAL A 36 1.18 10.00 8.02
CA VAL A 36 2.29 10.87 7.59
C VAL A 36 1.71 12.22 7.17
N PRO A 37 2.11 13.32 7.81
CA PRO A 37 1.49 14.63 7.61
C PRO A 37 1.51 15.09 6.14
N GLY A 38 0.33 15.47 5.63
CA GLY A 38 0.14 15.96 4.27
C GLY A 38 0.03 14.89 3.18
N LEU A 39 0.16 13.60 3.53
CA LEU A 39 -0.02 12.51 2.58
C LEU A 39 -1.51 12.23 2.38
N GLU A 40 -1.92 12.05 1.13
CA GLU A 40 -3.30 11.77 0.74
C GLU A 40 -3.38 10.48 -0.10
N VAL A 41 -4.48 9.72 0.06
CA VAL A 41 -4.77 8.49 -0.71
C VAL A 41 -6.15 8.62 -1.34
N GLY A 42 -6.28 8.23 -2.62
CA GLY A 42 -7.53 8.20 -3.36
C GLY A 42 -7.73 6.90 -4.13
N TYR A 43 -8.98 6.55 -4.36
CA TYR A 43 -9.36 5.31 -5.03
C TYR A 43 -10.39 5.54 -6.12
N VAL A 44 -10.25 4.81 -7.23
CA VAL A 44 -11.36 4.51 -8.13
C VAL A 44 -11.47 2.99 -8.24
N THR A 45 -12.57 2.45 -7.76
CA THR A 45 -12.89 1.01 -7.80
C THR A 45 -13.81 0.75 -8.98
N LEU A 46 -13.45 -0.21 -9.83
CA LEU A 46 -14.21 -0.60 -11.01
C LEU A 46 -14.71 -2.05 -10.85
N ILE A 47 -15.99 -2.20 -10.54
CA ILE A 47 -16.69 -3.49 -10.47
C ILE A 47 -17.88 -3.40 -11.41
N HIS A 48 -17.77 -4.03 -12.60
CA HIS A 48 -18.81 -3.98 -13.61
C HIS A 48 -19.09 -5.37 -14.18
N GLY A 49 -20.38 -5.69 -14.32
CA GLY A 49 -20.81 -6.99 -14.84
C GLY A 49 -20.16 -8.17 -14.12
N GLU A 50 -19.87 -9.21 -14.89
CA GLU A 50 -19.28 -10.45 -14.36
C GLU A 50 -17.74 -10.48 -14.48
N SER A 51 -17.13 -9.57 -15.26
CA SER A 51 -15.73 -9.70 -15.67
C SER A 51 -14.79 -8.61 -15.16
N ILE A 52 -15.30 -7.44 -14.73
CA ILE A 52 -14.44 -6.32 -14.36
C ILE A 52 -14.31 -6.25 -12.84
N ARG A 53 -13.09 -6.44 -12.35
CA ARG A 53 -12.68 -6.36 -10.93
C ARG A 53 -11.31 -5.72 -10.85
N THR A 54 -11.25 -4.40 -11.02
CA THR A 54 -9.99 -3.64 -11.10
C THR A 54 -10.15 -2.24 -10.53
N GLY A 55 -9.17 -1.39 -10.70
CA GLY A 55 -9.24 0.02 -10.28
C GLY A 55 -7.89 0.69 -10.24
N VAL A 56 -7.86 1.87 -9.63
CA VAL A 56 -6.66 2.69 -9.44
C VAL A 56 -6.59 3.20 -8.02
N THR A 57 -5.43 3.07 -7.42
CA THR A 57 -5.05 3.72 -6.16
C THR A 57 -4.10 4.87 -6.47
N ALA A 58 -4.37 6.05 -5.96
CA ALA A 58 -3.50 7.22 -6.05
C ALA A 58 -2.95 7.59 -4.68
N ILE A 59 -1.67 7.97 -4.63
CA ILE A 59 -1.00 8.44 -3.41
C ILE A 59 -0.28 9.76 -3.73
N HIS A 60 -0.59 10.82 -2.98
CA HIS A 60 0.09 12.10 -3.06
C HIS A 60 0.99 12.27 -1.84
N PRO A 61 2.31 12.15 -1.98
CA PRO A 61 3.24 12.28 -0.83
C PRO A 61 3.21 13.66 -0.16
N ARG A 62 2.96 14.70 -0.93
CA ARG A 62 2.90 16.11 -0.51
C ARG A 62 1.48 16.69 -0.49
N GLY A 63 0.46 15.85 -0.71
CA GLY A 63 -0.90 16.28 -0.97
C GLY A 63 -1.09 16.81 -2.40
N ARG A 64 -2.34 16.97 -2.80
CA ARG A 64 -2.71 17.41 -4.16
C ARG A 64 -2.33 18.85 -4.47
N ALA A 65 -2.19 19.67 -3.43
CA ALA A 65 -1.89 21.11 -3.58
C ALA A 65 -0.43 21.39 -3.96
N ASP A 66 0.50 20.49 -3.62
CA ASP A 66 1.94 20.72 -3.78
C ASP A 66 2.67 19.47 -4.32
N PRO A 67 2.31 18.97 -5.52
CA PRO A 67 2.95 17.79 -6.06
C PRO A 67 4.35 18.06 -6.60
N GLY A 68 4.74 19.32 -6.76
CA GLY A 68 6.02 19.71 -7.36
C GLY A 68 7.21 19.71 -6.41
N ASP A 69 6.99 19.70 -5.08
CA ASP A 69 8.07 19.67 -4.09
C ASP A 69 8.60 18.22 -3.92
N PRO A 70 9.85 17.92 -4.33
CA PRO A 70 10.35 16.54 -4.32
C PRO A 70 10.51 15.99 -2.91
N CYS A 71 10.46 14.66 -2.82
CA CYS A 71 10.80 13.90 -1.63
C CYS A 71 12.11 13.13 -1.84
N ALA A 72 12.96 13.03 -0.81
CA ALA A 72 14.00 12.01 -0.83
C ALA A 72 13.35 10.64 -0.97
N ALA A 73 13.83 9.81 -1.88
CA ALA A 73 13.24 8.52 -2.20
C ALA A 73 14.28 7.43 -2.44
N GLY A 74 13.87 6.20 -2.27
CA GLY A 74 14.68 5.02 -2.57
C GLY A 74 13.80 3.84 -2.95
N PHE A 75 14.31 3.03 -3.86
CA PHE A 75 13.64 1.88 -4.45
C PHE A 75 14.32 0.58 -4.05
N HIS A 76 13.57 -0.52 -4.04
CA HIS A 76 14.07 -1.87 -3.92
C HIS A 76 13.18 -2.85 -4.68
N SER A 77 13.80 -3.63 -5.58
CA SER A 77 13.17 -4.79 -6.20
C SER A 77 13.62 -6.05 -5.48
N GLN A 78 12.67 -6.75 -4.86
CA GLN A 78 12.93 -8.10 -4.32
C GLN A 78 12.87 -9.12 -5.45
N ASN A 79 11.86 -9.02 -6.32
CA ASN A 79 11.69 -9.81 -7.53
C ASN A 79 11.22 -8.89 -8.66
N GLY A 80 11.75 -9.09 -9.87
CA GLY A 80 11.60 -8.17 -10.98
C GLY A 80 10.49 -8.50 -11.99
N ASN A 81 9.56 -9.42 -11.68
CA ASN A 81 8.45 -9.75 -12.58
C ASN A 81 7.26 -8.79 -12.41
N GLY A 82 7.54 -7.50 -12.56
CA GLY A 82 6.57 -6.41 -12.39
C GLY A 82 7.11 -5.10 -12.94
N GLU A 83 6.26 -4.07 -12.97
CA GLU A 83 6.59 -2.77 -13.50
C GLU A 83 6.38 -1.65 -12.46
N MET A 84 7.36 -0.77 -12.33
CA MET A 84 7.27 0.51 -11.63
C MET A 84 8.04 1.55 -12.43
N THR A 85 7.34 2.55 -12.95
CA THR A 85 7.97 3.62 -13.72
C THR A 85 8.68 4.63 -12.80
N GLY A 86 9.57 5.46 -13.36
CA GLY A 86 10.28 6.50 -12.62
C GLY A 86 11.46 6.01 -11.77
N VAL A 87 11.66 4.70 -11.63
CA VAL A 87 12.72 4.11 -10.79
C VAL A 87 14.12 4.50 -11.21
N SER A 88 14.42 4.58 -12.52
CA SER A 88 15.74 4.97 -13.00
C SER A 88 16.14 6.37 -12.51
N TRP A 89 15.18 7.30 -12.48
CA TRP A 89 15.40 8.63 -11.94
C TRP A 89 15.59 8.62 -10.42
N ILE A 90 14.79 7.83 -9.71
CA ILE A 90 14.91 7.68 -8.25
C ILE A 90 16.28 7.09 -7.87
N GLU A 91 16.76 6.09 -8.60
CA GLU A 91 18.07 5.48 -8.36
C GLU A 91 19.24 6.43 -8.67
N GLU A 92 19.13 7.24 -9.72
CA GLU A 92 20.16 8.20 -10.13
C GLU A 92 20.18 9.41 -9.19
N SER A 93 19.02 10.04 -8.94
CA SER A 93 18.92 11.33 -8.23
C SER A 93 18.67 11.20 -6.74
N GLY A 94 18.11 10.08 -6.29
CA GLY A 94 17.66 9.88 -4.92
C GLY A 94 16.35 10.61 -4.56
N ILE A 95 15.62 11.13 -5.55
CA ILE A 95 14.40 11.90 -5.31
C ILE A 95 13.26 11.45 -6.21
N MET A 96 12.03 11.71 -5.75
CA MET A 96 10.85 11.63 -6.58
C MET A 96 9.95 12.85 -6.37
N GLY A 97 9.33 13.32 -7.46
CA GLY A 97 8.29 14.34 -7.44
C GLY A 97 6.99 13.79 -8.00
N GLY A 98 5.88 14.44 -7.64
CA GLY A 98 4.55 14.08 -8.13
C GLY A 98 3.87 12.94 -7.38
N PRO A 99 2.65 12.59 -7.81
CA PRO A 99 1.88 11.50 -7.24
C PRO A 99 2.31 10.13 -7.76
N ILE A 100 1.86 9.09 -7.05
CA ILE A 100 2.01 7.68 -7.38
C ILE A 100 0.65 7.14 -7.80
N ALA A 101 0.58 6.29 -8.83
CA ALA A 101 -0.63 5.52 -9.13
C ALA A 101 -0.32 4.02 -9.20
N ILE A 102 -1.18 3.19 -8.60
CA ILE A 102 -1.06 1.73 -8.60
C ILE A 102 -2.33 1.14 -9.21
N THR A 103 -2.17 0.24 -10.18
CA THR A 103 -3.29 -0.35 -10.91
C THR A 103 -2.98 -1.81 -11.31
N ASN A 104 -3.56 -2.31 -12.41
CA ASN A 104 -3.22 -3.62 -12.93
C ASN A 104 -2.10 -3.56 -13.99
N THR A 105 -1.50 -4.72 -14.28
CA THR A 105 -0.32 -4.86 -15.15
C THR A 105 -0.52 -4.25 -16.54
N HIS A 106 -1.67 -4.50 -17.19
CA HIS A 106 -1.89 -4.01 -18.55
C HIS A 106 -2.25 -2.52 -18.61
N ALA A 107 -2.61 -1.91 -17.48
CA ALA A 107 -2.97 -0.50 -17.38
C ALA A 107 -1.85 0.41 -16.86
N VAL A 108 -0.67 -0.11 -16.51
CA VAL A 108 0.43 0.70 -15.94
C VAL A 108 0.84 1.87 -16.84
N GLY A 109 0.87 1.67 -18.16
CA GLY A 109 1.15 2.75 -19.11
C GLY A 109 0.09 3.84 -19.12
N LEU A 110 -1.19 3.47 -18.94
CA LEU A 110 -2.30 4.41 -18.82
C LEU A 110 -2.29 5.14 -17.48
N ALA A 111 -1.82 4.49 -16.41
CA ALA A 111 -1.59 5.12 -15.11
C ALA A 111 -0.51 6.21 -15.23
N HIS A 112 0.61 5.91 -15.87
CA HIS A 112 1.67 6.90 -16.15
C HIS A 112 1.12 8.08 -16.96
N ALA A 113 0.46 7.83 -18.09
CA ALA A 113 -0.13 8.87 -18.93
C ALA A 113 -1.19 9.71 -18.19
N GLY A 114 -1.98 9.07 -17.32
CA GLY A 114 -3.01 9.72 -16.51
C GLY A 114 -2.42 10.67 -15.47
N ILE A 115 -1.30 10.30 -14.82
CA ILE A 115 -0.58 11.20 -13.89
C ILE A 115 -0.06 12.41 -14.65
N VAL A 116 0.57 12.21 -15.82
CA VAL A 116 1.07 13.32 -16.65
C VAL A 116 -0.08 14.26 -17.04
N ALA A 117 -1.19 13.72 -17.56
CA ALA A 117 -2.33 14.50 -17.97
C ALA A 117 -2.97 15.28 -16.82
N TRP A 118 -3.10 14.66 -15.64
CA TRP A 118 -3.61 15.31 -14.43
C TRP A 118 -2.67 16.44 -13.97
N THR A 119 -1.36 16.19 -13.95
CA THR A 119 -0.36 17.20 -13.53
C THR A 119 -0.36 18.41 -14.46
N VAL A 120 -0.33 18.20 -15.77
CA VAL A 120 -0.37 19.30 -16.76
C VAL A 120 -1.65 20.13 -16.63
N ARG A 121 -2.80 19.48 -16.39
CA ARG A 121 -4.09 20.17 -16.23
C ARG A 121 -4.17 20.99 -14.96
N ASN A 122 -3.72 20.45 -13.84
CA ASN A 122 -3.91 21.06 -12.51
C ASN A 122 -2.71 21.91 -12.06
N HIS A 123 -1.53 21.62 -12.57
CA HIS A 123 -0.27 22.29 -12.24
C HIS A 123 0.54 22.57 -13.52
N PRO A 124 0.04 23.43 -14.43
CA PRO A 124 0.61 23.60 -15.77
C PRO A 124 2.08 24.01 -15.75
N GLY A 125 2.54 24.76 -14.75
CA GLY A 125 3.95 25.11 -14.59
C GLY A 125 4.86 23.90 -14.41
N LEU A 126 4.41 22.80 -13.83
CA LEU A 126 5.19 21.58 -13.72
C LEU A 126 5.32 20.85 -15.07
N GLY A 127 4.36 21.04 -15.97
CA GLY A 127 4.35 20.46 -17.31
C GLY A 127 5.38 21.06 -18.27
N GLU A 128 6.05 22.16 -17.91
CA GLU A 128 7.13 22.76 -18.67
C GLU A 128 8.46 22.00 -18.54
N ALA A 129 8.58 21.14 -17.52
CA ALA A 129 9.74 20.26 -17.31
C ALA A 129 9.39 18.80 -17.67
N TRP A 130 10.39 17.92 -17.57
CA TRP A 130 10.14 16.48 -17.71
C TRP A 130 9.34 15.98 -16.51
N LEU A 131 8.30 15.19 -16.76
CA LEU A 131 7.52 14.48 -15.74
C LEU A 131 7.88 12.99 -15.80
N LEU A 132 8.40 12.46 -14.70
CA LEU A 132 8.78 11.05 -14.56
C LEU A 132 7.98 10.41 -13.39
N PRO A 133 6.65 10.30 -13.53
CA PRO A 133 5.80 9.82 -12.45
C PRO A 133 6.03 8.35 -12.14
N VAL A 134 5.67 7.97 -10.91
CA VAL A 134 5.65 6.57 -10.48
C VAL A 134 4.28 5.98 -10.74
N ALA A 135 4.21 5.07 -11.71
CA ALA A 135 3.09 4.18 -11.95
C ALA A 135 3.54 2.75 -11.68
N ALA A 136 2.78 2.00 -10.88
CA ALA A 136 3.11 0.64 -10.49
C ALA A 136 1.89 -0.30 -10.67
N GLU A 137 2.12 -1.62 -10.63
CA GLU A 137 1.07 -2.57 -10.95
C GLU A 137 1.19 -3.87 -10.16
N THR A 138 0.06 -4.58 -10.10
CA THR A 138 -0.03 -6.00 -9.76
C THR A 138 -1.03 -6.69 -10.68
N TRP A 139 -0.86 -7.99 -10.95
CA TRP A 139 -1.66 -8.73 -11.93
C TRP A 139 -3.02 -9.17 -11.35
N ASP A 140 -4.13 -8.67 -11.91
CA ASP A 140 -5.49 -9.00 -11.48
C ASP A 140 -6.25 -9.98 -12.40
N GLY A 141 -5.59 -10.50 -13.43
CA GLY A 141 -6.23 -11.27 -14.51
C GLY A 141 -6.91 -12.58 -14.12
N TYR A 142 -6.89 -12.98 -12.83
CA TYR A 142 -7.70 -14.09 -12.35
C TYR A 142 -9.17 -13.69 -12.16
N LEU A 143 -9.42 -12.55 -11.50
CA LEU A 143 -10.76 -12.03 -11.22
C LEU A 143 -11.22 -10.97 -12.21
N ASN A 144 -10.30 -10.35 -12.94
CA ASN A 144 -10.55 -9.26 -13.88
C ASN A 144 -10.28 -9.70 -15.33
N ASP A 145 -11.09 -9.27 -16.28
CA ASP A 145 -10.67 -9.27 -17.68
C ASP A 145 -9.64 -8.16 -17.88
N ILE A 146 -8.38 -8.52 -17.64
CA ILE A 146 -7.25 -7.58 -17.66
C ILE A 146 -7.01 -6.95 -19.04
N ASN A 147 -7.58 -7.56 -20.10
CA ASN A 147 -7.48 -7.05 -21.48
C ASN A 147 -8.58 -6.05 -21.84
N ASP A 148 -9.62 -5.93 -21.01
CA ASP A 148 -10.64 -4.90 -21.20
C ASP A 148 -10.08 -3.53 -20.76
N PRO A 149 -9.97 -2.51 -21.65
CA PRO A 149 -9.30 -1.25 -21.36
C PRO A 149 -10.16 -0.28 -20.53
N VAL A 150 -10.76 -0.76 -19.43
CA VAL A 150 -11.61 0.05 -18.56
C VAL A 150 -10.85 1.07 -17.70
N VAL A 151 -9.57 0.82 -17.43
CA VAL A 151 -8.69 1.79 -16.77
C VAL A 151 -8.17 2.77 -17.81
N THR A 152 -8.67 3.98 -17.78
CA THR A 152 -8.29 5.07 -18.68
C THR A 152 -7.51 6.16 -17.91
N SER A 153 -6.87 7.09 -18.64
CA SER A 153 -6.22 8.27 -18.02
C SER A 153 -7.21 9.11 -17.20
N ASP A 154 -8.49 9.16 -17.58
CA ASP A 154 -9.54 9.87 -16.82
C ASP A 154 -9.87 9.15 -15.50
N VAL A 155 -9.88 7.81 -15.49
CA VAL A 155 -10.04 7.01 -14.27
C VAL A 155 -8.89 7.30 -13.30
N VAL A 156 -7.66 7.37 -13.81
CA VAL A 156 -6.47 7.73 -13.02
C VAL A 156 -6.60 9.16 -12.48
N GLY A 157 -6.99 10.11 -13.34
CA GLY A 157 -7.22 11.51 -12.94
C GLY A 157 -8.24 11.63 -11.80
N ARG A 158 -9.33 10.87 -11.86
CA ARG A 158 -10.33 10.83 -10.77
C ARG A 158 -9.75 10.30 -9.47
N ALA A 159 -8.97 9.21 -9.51
CA ALA A 159 -8.34 8.68 -8.30
C ALA A 159 -7.40 9.72 -7.66
N LEU A 160 -6.65 10.47 -8.48
CA LEU A 160 -5.80 11.58 -8.02
C LEU A 160 -6.62 12.71 -7.39
N GLU A 161 -7.78 13.05 -7.95
CA GLU A 161 -8.67 14.11 -7.43
C GLU A 161 -9.43 13.70 -6.17
N GLU A 162 -9.74 12.42 -6.02
CA GLU A 162 -10.46 11.89 -4.85
C GLU A 162 -9.54 11.64 -3.64
N ALA A 163 -8.23 11.84 -3.77
CA ALA A 163 -7.27 11.62 -2.69
C ALA A 163 -7.54 12.55 -1.49
N ARG A 164 -7.40 11.99 -0.28
CA ARG A 164 -7.55 12.71 1.00
C ARG A 164 -6.75 12.07 2.12
N GLY A 165 -6.47 12.87 3.14
CA GLY A 165 -5.89 12.39 4.40
C GLY A 165 -6.93 11.71 5.31
N GLY A 166 -6.48 11.25 6.47
CA GLY A 166 -7.32 10.56 7.45
C GLY A 166 -7.45 9.05 7.20
N PRO A 167 -8.43 8.38 7.80
CA PRO A 167 -8.60 6.94 7.67
C PRO A 167 -8.76 6.50 6.21
N VAL A 168 -8.11 5.40 5.85
CA VAL A 168 -8.05 4.85 4.48
C VAL A 168 -8.85 3.56 4.41
N GLU A 169 -9.61 3.36 3.32
CA GLU A 169 -10.32 2.11 3.07
C GLU A 169 -9.36 1.00 2.66
N GLU A 170 -9.70 -0.26 3.00
CA GLU A 170 -8.85 -1.43 2.76
C GLU A 170 -9.64 -2.58 2.10
N GLY A 171 -8.90 -3.58 1.62
CA GLY A 171 -9.46 -4.73 0.93
C GLY A 171 -9.63 -4.50 -0.57
N SER A 172 -10.79 -4.85 -1.10
CA SER A 172 -11.11 -4.79 -2.54
C SER A 172 -11.46 -3.37 -2.99
N VAL A 173 -10.49 -2.44 -2.91
CA VAL A 173 -10.65 -1.03 -3.30
C VAL A 173 -9.49 -0.57 -4.16
N GLY A 174 -9.77 0.37 -5.07
CA GLY A 174 -8.78 0.92 -5.97
C GLY A 174 -8.08 -0.16 -6.80
N GLY A 175 -6.78 -0.03 -6.99
CA GLY A 175 -5.95 -1.02 -7.67
C GLY A 175 -5.98 -2.41 -6.99
N GLY A 176 -6.30 -2.49 -5.70
CA GLY A 176 -6.42 -3.74 -4.95
C GLY A 176 -7.67 -4.57 -5.23
N THR A 177 -8.60 -4.08 -6.05
CA THR A 177 -9.94 -4.68 -6.23
C THR A 177 -9.90 -6.14 -6.68
N GLY A 178 -9.13 -6.50 -7.70
CA GLY A 178 -9.07 -7.86 -8.27
C GLY A 178 -7.95 -8.73 -7.70
N MET A 179 -7.26 -8.31 -6.63
CA MET A 179 -6.04 -8.94 -6.15
C MET A 179 -6.29 -10.14 -5.25
N ASN A 180 -5.36 -11.09 -5.28
CA ASN A 180 -5.38 -12.33 -4.51
C ASN A 180 -4.11 -12.45 -3.68
N CYS A 181 -4.23 -12.76 -2.40
CA CYS A 181 -3.09 -12.89 -1.51
C CYS A 181 -3.19 -14.19 -0.72
N TYR A 182 -2.18 -15.05 -0.83
CA TYR A 182 -2.19 -16.40 -0.25
C TYR A 182 -3.41 -17.25 -0.69
N SER A 183 -3.84 -17.13 -1.95
CA SER A 183 -5.06 -17.75 -2.48
C SER A 183 -6.35 -17.36 -1.73
N TYR A 184 -6.33 -16.30 -0.96
CA TYR A 184 -7.49 -15.59 -0.43
C TYR A 184 -7.65 -14.24 -1.11
N LYS A 185 -8.78 -13.58 -0.92
CA LYS A 185 -8.99 -12.23 -1.45
C LYS A 185 -7.98 -11.27 -0.81
N GLY A 186 -7.08 -10.78 -1.64
CA GLY A 186 -6.08 -9.77 -1.33
C GLY A 186 -6.58 -8.35 -1.63
N GLY A 187 -5.69 -7.39 -1.74
CA GLY A 187 -6.09 -6.02 -2.06
C GLY A 187 -5.22 -4.95 -1.43
N SER A 188 -5.83 -3.79 -1.18
CA SER A 188 -5.19 -2.64 -0.54
C SER A 188 -5.15 -2.81 0.97
N GLY A 189 -4.01 -2.51 1.59
CA GLY A 189 -3.86 -2.51 3.03
C GLY A 189 -2.89 -1.44 3.51
N THR A 190 -3.07 -0.97 4.72
CA THR A 190 -2.24 0.11 5.27
C THR A 190 -2.01 -0.04 6.76
N ALA A 191 -0.93 0.54 7.25
CA ALA A 191 -0.65 0.69 8.68
C ALA A 191 0.33 1.84 8.91
N SER A 192 0.45 2.28 10.15
CA SER A 192 1.46 3.26 10.55
C SER A 192 2.11 2.93 11.88
N ARG A 193 3.29 3.52 12.10
CA ARG A 193 4.02 3.45 13.37
C ARG A 193 4.58 4.82 13.74
N VAL A 194 4.52 5.12 15.02
CA VAL A 194 5.16 6.31 15.59
C VAL A 194 6.55 5.94 16.07
N VAL A 195 7.54 6.71 15.67
CA VAL A 195 8.95 6.60 16.09
C VAL A 195 9.31 7.86 16.87
N GLU A 196 9.81 7.69 18.08
CA GLU A 196 10.31 8.82 18.91
C GLU A 196 11.84 8.91 18.80
N TYR A 197 12.34 10.08 18.41
CA TYR A 197 13.76 10.32 18.28
C TYR A 197 14.10 11.80 18.58
N GLY A 198 15.09 12.03 19.42
CA GLY A 198 15.54 13.38 19.75
C GLY A 198 14.45 14.28 20.38
N GLY A 199 13.47 13.69 21.07
CA GLY A 199 12.33 14.41 21.64
C GLY A 199 11.23 14.77 20.62
N THR A 200 11.36 14.33 19.37
CA THR A 200 10.36 14.52 18.31
C THR A 200 9.69 13.18 17.97
N ARG A 201 8.41 13.25 17.64
CA ARG A 201 7.63 12.09 17.16
C ARG A 201 7.53 12.14 15.65
N TYR A 202 7.96 11.07 15.01
CA TYR A 202 7.87 10.88 13.57
C TYR A 202 6.90 9.73 13.27
N THR A 203 6.35 9.74 12.08
CA THR A 203 5.45 8.69 11.59
C THR A 203 6.10 7.92 10.46
N VAL A 204 5.99 6.60 10.49
CA VAL A 204 6.24 5.71 9.36
C VAL A 204 4.90 5.14 8.94
N GLY A 205 4.48 5.44 7.71
CA GLY A 205 3.28 4.90 7.10
C GLY A 205 3.63 3.87 6.02
N VAL A 206 2.84 2.82 5.93
CA VAL A 206 2.98 1.75 4.94
C VAL A 206 1.66 1.55 4.22
N PHE A 207 1.72 1.49 2.90
CA PHE A 207 0.62 1.04 2.02
C PHE A 207 1.09 -0.16 1.21
N VAL A 208 0.23 -1.17 1.06
CA VAL A 208 0.49 -2.33 0.19
C VAL A 208 -0.68 -2.56 -0.76
N GLN A 209 -0.38 -2.94 -1.99
CA GLN A 209 -1.30 -3.63 -2.88
C GLN A 209 -0.86 -5.09 -2.93
N ALA A 210 -1.57 -5.95 -2.18
CA ALA A 210 -1.17 -7.33 -1.89
C ALA A 210 -1.82 -8.32 -2.86
N ASN A 211 -0.98 -8.95 -3.70
CA ASN A 211 -1.37 -9.95 -4.70
C ASN A 211 -0.31 -11.05 -4.82
N PHE A 212 0.07 -11.68 -3.71
CA PHE A 212 1.22 -12.58 -3.66
C PHE A 212 1.00 -13.77 -2.72
N GLY A 213 1.91 -14.73 -2.77
CA GLY A 213 2.02 -15.84 -1.83
C GLY A 213 1.09 -17.01 -2.15
N SER A 214 1.51 -18.21 -1.77
CA SER A 214 0.71 -19.42 -1.85
C SER A 214 0.01 -19.71 -0.53
N ARG A 215 -1.14 -20.41 -0.57
CA ARG A 215 -1.95 -20.73 0.60
C ARG A 215 -1.14 -21.32 1.75
N ALA A 216 -0.28 -22.29 1.47
CA ALA A 216 0.48 -23.00 2.49
C ALA A 216 1.51 -22.13 3.22
N GLU A 217 1.96 -21.02 2.59
CA GLU A 217 2.94 -20.12 3.20
C GLU A 217 2.34 -19.24 4.29
N LEU A 218 1.01 -18.97 4.25
CA LEU A 218 0.41 -17.97 5.14
C LEU A 218 0.68 -18.23 6.60
N THR A 219 1.39 -17.28 7.21
CA THR A 219 1.71 -17.26 8.64
C THR A 219 1.09 -16.03 9.28
N ILE A 220 0.41 -16.19 10.39
CA ILE A 220 -0.21 -15.10 11.17
C ILE A 220 0.25 -15.21 12.62
N ALA A 221 0.82 -14.15 13.16
CA ALA A 221 1.37 -14.13 14.52
C ALA A 221 2.32 -15.32 14.81
N GLY A 222 3.14 -15.70 13.84
CA GLY A 222 4.08 -16.82 13.94
C GLY A 222 3.45 -18.22 13.81
N VAL A 223 2.16 -18.32 13.55
CA VAL A 223 1.46 -19.61 13.36
C VAL A 223 1.25 -19.85 11.86
N PRO A 224 1.70 -20.99 11.30
CA PRO A 224 1.50 -21.34 9.89
C PRO A 224 0.03 -21.76 9.63
N VAL A 225 -0.86 -20.78 9.60
CA VAL A 225 -2.31 -21.01 9.47
C VAL A 225 -2.66 -21.56 8.08
N GLY A 226 -1.88 -21.24 7.07
CA GLY A 226 -2.09 -21.70 5.70
C GLY A 226 -2.01 -23.23 5.55
N GLU A 227 -1.13 -23.89 6.32
CA GLU A 227 -1.03 -25.35 6.36
C GLU A 227 -2.27 -26.03 6.92
N ALA A 228 -3.03 -25.35 7.79
CA ALA A 228 -4.24 -25.86 8.40
C ALA A 228 -5.53 -25.47 7.66
N LEU A 229 -5.45 -24.51 6.71
CA LEU A 229 -6.58 -23.97 5.95
C LEU A 229 -6.48 -24.36 4.47
N THR A 230 -6.35 -25.66 4.21
CA THR A 230 -6.09 -26.22 2.85
C THR A 230 -7.35 -26.42 2.00
N ASP A 231 -8.52 -26.42 2.61
CA ASP A 231 -9.80 -26.50 1.93
C ASP A 231 -10.15 -25.17 1.23
N ASP A 232 -11.03 -25.24 0.25
CA ASP A 232 -11.54 -24.09 -0.49
C ASP A 232 -10.43 -23.22 -1.14
N ASP A 233 -9.61 -23.85 -1.98
CA ASP A 233 -8.57 -23.17 -2.79
C ASP A 233 -8.82 -23.34 -4.29
N PRO A 234 -9.81 -22.61 -4.89
CA PRO A 234 -10.14 -22.73 -6.30
C PRO A 234 -9.00 -22.26 -7.22
N MET A 235 -8.07 -21.45 -6.71
CA MET A 235 -6.89 -21.05 -7.50
C MET A 235 -5.90 -22.19 -7.71
N ALA A 236 -5.79 -23.13 -6.76
CA ALA A 236 -4.92 -24.28 -6.88
C ALA A 236 -5.31 -25.22 -8.04
N GLU A 237 -6.60 -25.25 -8.39
CA GLU A 237 -7.12 -26.02 -9.52
C GLU A 237 -6.88 -25.32 -10.86
N TYR A 238 -6.85 -23.99 -10.87
CA TYR A 238 -6.67 -23.18 -12.07
C TYR A 238 -5.21 -23.06 -12.49
N TYR A 239 -4.31 -22.87 -11.53
CA TYR A 239 -2.88 -22.71 -11.82
C TYR A 239 -2.13 -24.03 -11.76
N SER A 240 -1.78 -24.56 -12.93
CA SER A 240 -0.70 -25.57 -13.08
C SER A 240 0.71 -24.96 -12.94
N MET A 241 0.81 -23.66 -12.70
CA MET A 241 2.03 -22.85 -12.58
C MET A 241 2.63 -22.90 -11.17
N PRO A 242 3.87 -22.45 -10.99
CA PRO A 242 4.50 -22.42 -9.68
C PRO A 242 3.64 -21.66 -8.65
N ARG A 243 3.49 -22.28 -7.49
CA ARG A 243 2.76 -21.70 -6.36
C ARG A 243 3.40 -20.37 -5.92
N GLY A 244 2.59 -19.39 -5.54
CA GLY A 244 3.05 -18.10 -5.05
C GLY A 244 3.36 -17.06 -6.14
N ALA A 245 3.00 -17.32 -7.41
CA ALA A 245 3.04 -16.29 -8.45
C ALA A 245 2.09 -15.13 -8.10
N GLY A 246 2.52 -13.92 -8.39
CA GLY A 246 1.73 -12.73 -8.07
C GLY A 246 2.57 -11.47 -8.16
N SER A 247 2.34 -10.52 -7.28
CA SER A 247 3.12 -9.31 -7.13
C SER A 247 2.72 -8.54 -5.86
N VAL A 248 3.59 -7.72 -5.34
CA VAL A 248 3.24 -6.76 -4.29
C VAL A 248 3.91 -5.42 -4.51
N ILE A 249 3.11 -4.38 -4.53
CA ILE A 249 3.63 -3.01 -4.48
C ILE A 249 3.50 -2.53 -3.05
N ALA A 250 4.62 -2.04 -2.49
CA ALA A 250 4.62 -1.37 -1.20
C ALA A 250 5.16 0.05 -1.33
N VAL A 251 4.44 0.99 -0.70
CA VAL A 251 4.87 2.37 -0.54
C VAL A 251 5.05 2.65 0.95
N VAL A 252 6.25 3.06 1.32
CA VAL A 252 6.61 3.48 2.68
C VAL A 252 6.83 4.99 2.66
N ALA A 253 6.22 5.70 3.57
CA ALA A 253 6.41 7.14 3.73
C ALA A 253 6.77 7.48 5.18
N THR A 254 7.57 8.52 5.37
CA THR A 254 7.86 9.06 6.71
C THR A 254 8.06 10.58 6.65
N ASP A 255 7.69 11.27 7.73
CA ASP A 255 8.01 12.68 7.95
C ASP A 255 9.37 12.88 8.64
N ALA A 256 10.07 11.78 8.97
CA ALA A 256 11.44 11.88 9.45
C ALA A 256 12.39 12.34 8.34
N PRO A 257 13.37 13.20 8.65
CA PRO A 257 14.36 13.62 7.68
C PRO A 257 15.35 12.48 7.39
N LEU A 258 15.18 11.85 6.25
CA LEU A 258 16.01 10.75 5.80
C LEU A 258 16.68 11.08 4.46
N LEU A 259 17.90 10.58 4.29
CA LEU A 259 18.63 10.62 3.03
C LEU A 259 18.07 9.58 2.04
N PRO A 260 18.28 9.76 0.72
CA PRO A 260 17.85 8.80 -0.30
C PRO A 260 18.30 7.35 -0.05
N ASN A 261 19.56 7.15 0.35
CA ASN A 261 20.08 5.82 0.67
C ASN A 261 19.45 5.21 1.94
N GLN A 262 18.99 6.06 2.89
CA GLN A 262 18.21 5.62 4.04
C GLN A 262 16.78 5.22 3.61
N CYS A 263 16.16 5.96 2.70
CA CYS A 263 14.89 5.57 2.08
C CYS A 263 15.03 4.22 1.35
N ALA A 264 16.07 4.02 0.55
CA ALA A 264 16.34 2.71 -0.07
C ALA A 264 16.53 1.60 0.96
N ALA A 265 17.14 1.89 2.12
CA ALA A 265 17.26 0.94 3.21
C ALA A 265 15.89 0.63 3.87
N LEU A 266 14.99 1.60 3.97
CA LEU A 266 13.60 1.37 4.41
C LEU A 266 12.86 0.46 3.42
N ALA A 267 12.96 0.74 2.10
CA ALA A 267 12.33 -0.09 1.08
C ALA A 267 12.76 -1.56 1.20
N ARG A 268 14.05 -1.84 1.43
CA ARG A 268 14.54 -3.21 1.68
C ARG A 268 13.93 -3.89 2.91
N ARG A 269 13.47 -3.15 3.92
CA ARG A 269 12.86 -3.72 5.14
C ARG A 269 11.44 -4.22 4.91
N VAL A 270 10.78 -3.80 3.84
CA VAL A 270 9.48 -4.35 3.42
C VAL A 270 9.58 -5.87 3.27
N THR A 271 10.65 -6.38 2.66
CA THR A 271 10.92 -7.83 2.54
C THR A 271 10.81 -8.57 3.88
N ALA A 272 11.39 -8.01 4.96
CA ALA A 272 11.32 -8.62 6.28
C ALA A 272 9.90 -8.59 6.87
N GLY A 273 9.12 -7.55 6.55
CA GLY A 273 7.71 -7.46 6.93
C GLY A 273 6.83 -8.47 6.20
N LEU A 274 7.04 -8.63 4.89
CA LEU A 274 6.37 -9.66 4.09
C LEU A 274 6.71 -11.08 4.58
N ALA A 275 7.97 -11.35 4.89
CA ALA A 275 8.42 -12.64 5.40
C ALA A 275 7.73 -13.03 6.71
N ARG A 276 7.30 -12.07 7.56
CA ARG A 276 6.50 -12.35 8.76
C ARG A 276 5.12 -12.90 8.44
N THR A 277 4.60 -12.66 7.24
CA THR A 277 3.32 -13.22 6.78
C THR A 277 3.50 -14.57 6.06
N GLY A 278 4.76 -15.05 5.95
CA GLY A 278 5.12 -16.42 5.57
C GLY A 278 5.75 -16.56 4.19
N THR A 279 5.58 -15.59 3.28
CA THR A 279 6.14 -15.72 1.92
C THR A 279 7.67 -15.73 1.93
N SER A 280 8.22 -16.57 1.08
CA SER A 280 9.66 -16.61 0.76
C SER A 280 10.04 -15.77 -0.46
N GLY A 281 9.03 -15.22 -1.17
CA GLY A 281 9.18 -14.50 -2.44
C GLY A 281 9.31 -15.45 -3.63
N SER A 282 8.25 -15.56 -4.45
CA SER A 282 8.27 -16.35 -5.68
C SER A 282 8.96 -15.58 -6.81
N HIS A 283 9.79 -16.24 -7.62
CA HIS A 283 10.44 -15.62 -8.77
C HIS A 283 9.47 -15.14 -9.86
N PHE A 284 8.23 -15.62 -9.86
CA PHE A 284 7.16 -15.11 -10.73
C PHE A 284 6.40 -13.93 -10.12
N SER A 285 6.79 -13.44 -8.94
CA SER A 285 6.21 -12.27 -8.31
C SER A 285 6.96 -11.00 -8.71
N GLY A 286 6.24 -9.90 -8.91
CA GLY A 286 6.79 -8.56 -9.08
C GLY A 286 6.71 -7.82 -7.74
N ASP A 287 7.76 -7.93 -6.93
CA ASP A 287 7.78 -7.40 -5.56
C ASP A 287 8.62 -6.13 -5.54
N LEU A 288 7.96 -4.98 -5.70
CA LEU A 288 8.59 -3.68 -5.91
C LEU A 288 8.22 -2.70 -4.80
N PHE A 289 9.23 -2.13 -4.16
CA PHE A 289 9.05 -1.30 -2.97
C PHE A 289 9.66 0.08 -3.13
N LEU A 290 8.87 1.10 -2.82
CA LEU A 290 9.27 2.49 -2.80
C LEU A 290 9.21 3.01 -1.37
N ALA A 291 10.24 3.71 -0.92
CA ALA A 291 10.19 4.46 0.33
C ALA A 291 10.56 5.92 0.10
N LEU A 292 9.93 6.82 0.82
CA LEU A 292 10.13 8.25 0.69
C LEU A 292 10.07 8.98 2.03
N SER A 293 10.78 10.11 2.09
CA SER A 293 10.74 11.05 3.21
C SER A 293 10.10 12.36 2.77
N THR A 294 9.04 12.77 3.47
CA THR A 294 8.35 14.05 3.24
C THR A 294 8.98 15.21 4.00
N ALA A 295 10.08 15.00 4.69
CA ALA A 295 10.87 16.07 5.30
C ALA A 295 11.63 16.91 4.26
N ASN A 296 12.41 17.88 4.73
CA ASN A 296 13.27 18.73 3.89
C ASN A 296 12.51 19.42 2.73
N ARG A 297 11.32 19.98 3.04
CA ARG A 297 10.55 20.74 2.04
C ARG A 297 11.37 21.86 1.42
N GLY A 298 11.22 22.06 0.11
CA GLY A 298 11.93 23.08 -0.68
C GLY A 298 13.41 22.79 -0.90
N ALA A 299 13.93 21.65 -0.45
CA ALA A 299 15.22 21.12 -0.85
C ALA A 299 15.10 20.25 -2.11
N PHE A 300 16.21 19.75 -2.62
CA PHE A 300 16.27 18.94 -3.85
C PHE A 300 15.77 19.70 -5.09
N THR A 301 16.32 20.89 -5.31
CA THR A 301 15.89 21.80 -6.36
C THR A 301 15.95 21.14 -7.75
N VAL A 302 14.79 20.94 -8.33
CA VAL A 302 14.56 20.41 -9.70
C VAL A 302 13.35 21.11 -10.32
N GLY A 303 13.14 20.92 -11.62
CA GLY A 303 11.93 21.36 -12.28
C GLY A 303 12.10 22.61 -13.15
N PRO A 304 10.99 23.31 -13.49
CA PRO A 304 10.97 24.37 -14.49
C PRO A 304 11.97 25.51 -14.22
N ASP A 305 12.11 25.91 -12.98
CA ASP A 305 13.02 27.01 -12.60
C ASP A 305 14.48 26.72 -12.99
N VAL A 306 14.90 25.45 -12.86
CA VAL A 306 16.25 25.01 -13.26
C VAL A 306 16.44 25.11 -14.77
N LEU A 307 15.41 24.75 -15.55
CA LEU A 307 15.42 24.84 -17.02
C LEU A 307 15.58 26.28 -17.50
N HIS A 308 15.04 27.24 -16.75
CA HIS A 308 15.12 28.67 -17.07
C HIS A 308 16.34 29.38 -16.43
N GLY A 309 17.29 28.61 -15.89
CA GLY A 309 18.50 29.14 -15.25
C GLY A 309 18.31 29.66 -13.84
N GLY A 310 17.13 29.40 -13.23
CA GLY A 310 16.87 29.69 -11.84
C GLY A 310 17.70 28.81 -10.90
N GLY A 311 18.14 29.37 -9.77
CA GLY A 311 18.87 28.63 -8.76
C GLY A 311 20.34 28.36 -9.09
N ALA A 312 20.89 28.91 -10.16
CA ALA A 312 22.32 28.77 -10.51
C ALA A 312 23.21 29.25 -9.34
N GLY A 313 24.08 28.34 -8.83
CA GLY A 313 24.94 28.60 -7.67
C GLY A 313 24.24 28.41 -6.30
N ARG A 314 22.94 28.02 -6.25
CA ARG A 314 22.25 27.66 -5.02
C ARG A 314 22.83 26.34 -4.47
N MET A 315 22.93 26.27 -3.16
CA MET A 315 23.14 25.03 -2.41
C MET A 315 21.89 24.77 -1.58
N ASP A 316 21.39 23.53 -1.64
CA ASP A 316 20.29 23.11 -0.77
C ASP A 316 20.86 22.61 0.56
N GLU A 317 20.18 22.96 1.65
CA GLU A 317 20.49 22.45 3.00
C GLU A 317 19.45 21.40 3.38
N ILE A 318 19.92 20.26 3.90
CA ILE A 318 19.06 19.20 4.40
C ILE A 318 19.48 18.79 5.81
N THR A 319 18.51 18.40 6.61
CA THR A 319 18.74 17.70 7.86
C THR A 319 18.52 16.20 7.66
N PHE A 320 19.16 15.35 8.45
CA PHE A 320 18.94 13.91 8.37
C PHE A 320 19.24 13.22 9.70
N VAL A 321 18.59 12.09 9.92
CA VAL A 321 18.86 11.19 11.04
C VAL A 321 20.21 10.52 10.80
N PRO A 322 21.20 10.61 11.73
CA PRO A 322 22.46 9.94 11.56
C PRO A 322 22.28 8.41 11.40
N TRP A 323 23.06 7.80 10.52
CA TRP A 323 22.92 6.38 10.15
C TRP A 323 22.89 5.44 11.35
N GLY A 324 23.66 5.71 12.40
CA GLY A 324 23.73 4.89 13.60
C GLY A 324 22.44 4.83 14.44
N PHE A 325 21.40 5.58 14.06
CA PHE A 325 20.14 5.69 14.81
C PHE A 325 18.90 5.33 13.98
N VAL A 326 19.05 4.73 12.79
CA VAL A 326 17.92 4.45 11.88
C VAL A 326 17.12 3.18 12.21
N ASP A 327 17.58 2.32 13.09
CA ASP A 327 16.95 1.03 13.41
C ASP A 327 15.48 1.14 13.84
N PRO A 328 15.03 2.16 14.61
CA PRO A 328 13.62 2.29 14.94
C PRO A 328 12.70 2.45 13.71
N TRP A 329 13.17 3.11 12.65
CA TRP A 329 12.43 3.21 11.38
C TRP A 329 12.40 1.88 10.64
N PHE A 330 13.49 1.11 10.66
CA PHE A 330 13.53 -0.25 10.10
C PHE A 330 12.50 -1.15 10.76
N GLU A 331 12.46 -1.14 12.09
CA GLU A 331 11.49 -1.90 12.87
C GLU A 331 10.04 -1.45 12.56
N ALA A 332 9.81 -0.15 12.46
CA ALA A 332 8.52 0.43 12.12
C ALA A 332 8.02 -0.03 10.74
N VAL A 333 8.89 -0.07 9.73
CA VAL A 333 8.55 -0.58 8.39
C VAL A 333 8.17 -2.06 8.44
N VAL A 334 8.97 -2.89 9.13
CA VAL A 334 8.68 -4.33 9.25
C VAL A 334 7.34 -4.58 9.90
N GLN A 335 7.07 -3.92 11.03
CA GLN A 335 5.81 -4.03 11.77
C GLN A 335 4.61 -3.50 10.98
N GLY A 336 4.79 -2.36 10.31
CA GLY A 336 3.75 -1.74 9.48
C GLY A 336 3.40 -2.58 8.25
N THR A 337 4.40 -3.17 7.59
CA THR A 337 4.20 -4.05 6.43
C THR A 337 3.43 -5.32 6.80
N GLU A 338 3.83 -6.01 7.89
CA GLU A 338 3.13 -7.18 8.41
C GLU A 338 1.64 -6.86 8.66
N GLU A 339 1.35 -5.76 9.35
CA GLU A 339 -0.03 -5.37 9.66
C GLU A 339 -0.81 -4.96 8.40
N ALA A 340 -0.21 -4.21 7.47
CA ALA A 340 -0.85 -3.79 6.24
C ALA A 340 -1.28 -4.98 5.36
N VAL A 341 -0.43 -6.01 5.23
CA VAL A 341 -0.79 -7.25 4.51
C VAL A 341 -1.95 -7.97 5.18
N LEU A 342 -1.92 -8.12 6.50
CA LEU A 342 -3.00 -8.79 7.22
C LEU A 342 -4.29 -7.98 7.19
N ASN A 343 -4.23 -6.65 7.21
CA ASN A 343 -5.39 -5.79 7.01
C ASN A 343 -6.01 -5.99 5.63
N ALA A 344 -5.18 -6.04 4.56
CA ALA A 344 -5.66 -6.31 3.21
C ALA A 344 -6.42 -7.64 3.11
N LEU A 345 -5.99 -8.68 3.83
CA LEU A 345 -6.66 -9.98 3.86
C LEU A 345 -7.97 -9.96 4.67
N VAL A 346 -7.93 -9.34 5.86
CA VAL A 346 -9.04 -9.36 6.82
C VAL A 346 -10.20 -8.48 6.37
N ALA A 347 -9.94 -7.37 5.68
CA ALA A 347 -10.96 -6.41 5.24
C ALA A 347 -11.71 -6.85 3.97
N ASN A 348 -11.64 -8.12 3.60
CA ASN A 348 -12.24 -8.64 2.38
C ASN A 348 -13.37 -9.64 2.64
N GLU A 349 -14.26 -9.72 1.66
CA GLU A 349 -15.23 -10.79 1.48
C GLU A 349 -14.88 -11.58 0.20
N GLU A 350 -15.55 -12.71 -0.01
CA GLU A 350 -15.42 -13.51 -1.23
C GLU A 350 -15.72 -12.65 -2.47
N MET A 351 -14.99 -12.89 -3.55
CA MET A 351 -15.24 -12.22 -4.84
C MET A 351 -15.31 -13.23 -5.98
N VAL A 352 -16.33 -13.06 -6.83
CA VAL A 352 -16.46 -13.74 -8.11
C VAL A 352 -16.24 -12.72 -9.23
N GLY A 353 -15.47 -13.11 -10.25
CA GLY A 353 -15.12 -12.22 -11.36
C GLY A 353 -15.02 -12.92 -12.70
N HIS A 354 -14.07 -12.52 -13.51
CA HIS A 354 -13.87 -12.96 -14.88
C HIS A 354 -13.97 -14.50 -15.04
N ARG A 355 -14.76 -14.96 -16.00
CA ARG A 355 -15.02 -16.38 -16.30
C ARG A 355 -15.58 -17.18 -15.13
N GLY A 356 -16.22 -16.51 -14.17
CA GLY A 356 -16.76 -17.16 -12.97
C GLY A 356 -15.68 -17.57 -11.95
N HIS A 357 -14.44 -17.13 -12.12
CA HIS A 357 -13.39 -17.37 -11.13
C HIS A 357 -13.77 -16.78 -9.78
N ARG A 358 -13.52 -17.55 -8.75
CA ARG A 358 -13.88 -17.21 -7.36
C ARG A 358 -12.63 -17.17 -6.48
N THR A 359 -12.52 -16.18 -5.65
CA THR A 359 -11.52 -16.11 -4.59
C THR A 359 -12.22 -15.97 -3.24
N PRO A 360 -12.03 -16.94 -2.32
CA PRO A 360 -12.64 -16.89 -1.00
C PRO A 360 -12.02 -15.80 -0.13
N SER A 361 -12.78 -15.31 0.85
CA SER A 361 -12.24 -14.48 1.92
C SER A 361 -11.44 -15.32 2.92
N LEU A 362 -10.54 -14.67 3.67
CA LEU A 362 -9.85 -15.30 4.79
C LEU A 362 -10.88 -15.77 5.85
N PRO A 363 -10.92 -17.05 6.25
CA PRO A 363 -11.89 -17.55 7.21
C PRO A 363 -11.53 -17.08 8.63
N ARG A 364 -11.90 -15.85 8.97
CA ARG A 364 -11.48 -15.09 10.17
C ARG A 364 -11.68 -15.88 11.47
N ASP A 365 -12.86 -16.53 11.64
CA ASP A 365 -13.16 -17.28 12.86
C ASP A 365 -12.26 -18.52 13.01
N ARG A 366 -11.95 -19.21 11.90
CA ARG A 366 -11.03 -20.34 11.89
C ARG A 366 -9.60 -19.91 12.19
N VAL A 367 -9.16 -18.77 11.65
CA VAL A 367 -7.87 -18.17 11.99
C VAL A 367 -7.78 -17.90 13.48
N VAL A 368 -8.78 -17.23 14.08
CA VAL A 368 -8.82 -16.94 15.51
C VAL A 368 -8.77 -18.24 16.34
N ALA A 369 -9.53 -19.27 15.94
CA ALA A 369 -9.53 -20.57 16.61
C ALA A 369 -8.15 -21.24 16.56
N LEU A 370 -7.48 -21.23 15.39
CA LEU A 370 -6.13 -21.78 15.22
C LEU A 370 -5.08 -21.03 16.07
N LEU A 371 -5.13 -19.70 16.06
CA LEU A 371 -4.21 -18.88 16.87
C LEU A 371 -4.37 -19.22 18.37
N ARG A 372 -5.60 -19.31 18.86
CA ARG A 372 -5.88 -19.71 20.26
C ARG A 372 -5.38 -21.13 20.57
N ALA A 373 -5.64 -22.08 19.69
CA ALA A 373 -5.20 -23.46 19.85
C ALA A 373 -3.66 -23.59 19.88
N ARG A 374 -2.94 -22.67 19.25
CA ARG A 374 -1.47 -22.59 19.28
C ARG A 374 -0.92 -21.71 20.40
N GLY A 375 -1.78 -21.26 21.34
CA GLY A 375 -1.35 -20.49 22.51
C GLY A 375 -1.03 -19.02 22.24
N VAL A 376 -1.45 -18.47 21.09
CA VAL A 376 -1.26 -17.03 20.81
C VAL A 376 -2.16 -16.21 21.75
N ALA A 377 -1.54 -15.28 22.48
CA ALA A 377 -2.26 -14.36 23.35
C ALA A 377 -2.93 -13.26 22.53
N LEU A 378 -4.19 -13.48 22.18
CA LEU A 378 -4.99 -12.47 21.48
C LEU A 378 -5.39 -11.33 22.42
N GLY A 379 -5.49 -10.11 21.87
CA GLY A 379 -6.07 -8.96 22.56
C GLY A 379 -7.59 -9.13 22.73
N SER A 380 -8.20 -8.27 23.54
CA SER A 380 -9.67 -8.21 23.57
C SER A 380 -10.17 -7.74 22.22
N PRO A 381 -11.14 -8.44 21.58
CA PRO A 381 -11.75 -7.94 20.35
C PRO A 381 -12.41 -6.58 20.64
N ALA A 382 -12.38 -5.69 19.67
CA ALA A 382 -13.11 -4.43 19.77
C ALA A 382 -14.59 -4.77 20.09
N ARG A 383 -15.16 -4.11 21.12
CA ARG A 383 -16.61 -4.25 21.36
C ARG A 383 -17.31 -3.75 20.11
N ALA A 384 -18.11 -4.62 19.48
CA ALA A 384 -19.04 -4.18 18.45
C ALA A 384 -19.84 -2.97 18.97
N PRO A 385 -20.04 -1.92 18.17
CA PRO A 385 -20.88 -0.80 18.58
C PRO A 385 -22.24 -1.39 18.97
N LYS A 386 -22.71 -1.10 20.19
CA LYS A 386 -24.08 -1.45 20.62
C LYS A 386 -25.02 -0.81 19.61
N GLY A 387 -25.81 -1.63 18.92
CA GLY A 387 -26.92 -1.12 18.12
C GLY A 387 -27.82 -0.21 18.97
N PRO A 388 -28.56 0.71 18.33
CA PRO A 388 -29.43 1.61 19.08
C PRO A 388 -30.41 0.78 19.92
N GLU A 389 -30.47 1.09 21.22
CA GLU A 389 -31.50 0.51 22.11
C GLU A 389 -32.89 0.79 21.50
N PRO A 390 -33.80 -0.19 21.45
CA PRO A 390 -35.13 0.07 20.96
C PRO A 390 -35.76 1.15 21.86
N ALA A 391 -36.23 2.23 21.22
CA ALA A 391 -36.97 3.29 21.92
C ALA A 391 -38.12 2.67 22.72
N GLY A 392 -38.07 2.85 24.03
CA GLY A 392 -39.15 2.42 24.92
C GLY A 392 -40.47 3.02 24.44
N ARG A 393 -41.48 2.18 24.26
CA ARG A 393 -42.84 2.60 24.05
C ARG A 393 -43.38 3.06 25.41
N GLU A 394 -43.62 4.35 25.54
CA GLU A 394 -44.61 4.89 26.45
C GLU A 394 -45.99 4.94 25.77
#